data_b385a17b129ca84b0864fe27811e3af5
#
_entry.id   b385a17b129ca84b0864fe27811e3af5
#
_cell.length_a   1.000
_cell.length_b   1.000
_cell.length_c   1.000
_cell.angle_alpha   90.00
_cell.angle_beta   90.00
_cell.angle_gamma   90.00
#
_symmetry.space_group_name_H-M   'P 1'
#
loop_
_entity.id
_entity.type
_entity.pdbx_description
1 polymer ?
#
loop_
_entity_poly.entity_id
_entity_poly.type
_entity_poly.pdbx_seq_one_letter_code
_entity_poly.pdbx_strand_id
1 'polypeptide(L)'
;EVNLLTQPFSIVIDHKEVIFLPQISKEELASFARRNQLKISERFDIWEAINEPYLDTEFSKEQEQATIQALIHNGVSEEEVKGIRKKISLTMSMNMFAWEWVYLGQFDYLSWSLRTKKKYWWSMEIALRNYQKDTTHQ
;
A
#
# COMPACT_ATOMS: atom_id res chain seq x y z
N GLU A 1 4.94 -7.00 12.66
CA GLU A 1 5.42 -7.87 11.59
C GLU A 1 6.19 -7.11 10.52
N VAL A 2 6.95 -7.81 9.69
CA VAL A 2 7.85 -7.24 8.68
C VAL A 2 7.32 -7.59 7.30
N ASN A 3 7.24 -6.62 6.38
CA ASN A 3 6.89 -6.85 4.98
C ASN A 3 8.11 -6.65 4.09
N LEU A 4 8.50 -7.73 3.38
CA LEU A 4 9.64 -7.77 2.46
C LEU A 4 9.23 -7.71 0.98
N LEU A 5 7.94 -7.52 0.70
CA LEU A 5 7.39 -7.46 -0.67
C LEU A 5 7.09 -6.03 -1.12
N THR A 6 6.79 -5.13 -0.17
CA THR A 6 6.54 -3.72 -0.50
C THR A 6 7.84 -2.96 -0.83
N GLN A 7 7.72 -1.89 -1.61
CA GLN A 7 8.81 -0.95 -1.89
C GLN A 7 8.39 0.47 -1.46
N PRO A 8 9.08 1.09 -0.50
CA PRO A 8 10.13 0.52 0.36
C PRO A 8 9.64 -0.61 1.26
N PHE A 9 10.59 -1.42 1.76
CA PHE A 9 10.25 -2.42 2.78
C PHE A 9 9.63 -1.74 4.01
N SER A 10 8.81 -2.48 4.76
CA SER A 10 8.06 -1.88 5.85
C SER A 10 7.91 -2.80 7.07
N ILE A 11 7.63 -2.17 8.21
CA ILE A 11 7.22 -2.84 9.44
C ILE A 11 5.79 -2.41 9.75
N VAL A 12 4.93 -3.37 10.09
CA VAL A 12 3.58 -3.11 10.60
C VAL A 12 3.59 -3.25 12.12
N ILE A 13 3.17 -2.19 12.80
CA ILE A 13 3.09 -2.13 14.27
C ILE A 13 1.62 -2.23 14.69
N ASP A 14 1.32 -3.22 15.51
CA ASP A 14 0.01 -3.47 16.15
C ASP A 14 -1.18 -3.43 15.17
N HIS A 15 -0.97 -3.73 13.91
CA HIS A 15 -1.96 -3.62 12.83
C HIS A 15 -2.60 -2.21 12.74
N LYS A 16 -1.88 -1.18 13.16
CA LYS A 16 -2.34 0.21 13.20
C LYS A 16 -1.48 1.14 12.37
N GLU A 17 -0.21 0.83 12.21
CA GLU A 17 0.74 1.72 11.54
C GLU A 17 1.72 0.95 10.66
N VAL A 18 2.03 1.51 9.50
CA VAL A 18 3.06 1.02 8.58
C VAL A 18 4.23 1.99 8.62
N ILE A 19 5.41 1.50 8.99
CA ILE A 19 6.66 2.26 8.98
C ILE A 19 7.49 1.80 7.79
N PHE A 20 7.78 2.72 6.88
CA PHE A 20 8.61 2.46 5.69
C PHE A 20 10.08 2.63 6.00
N LEU A 21 10.91 1.77 5.43
CA LEU A 21 12.36 1.69 5.64
C LEU A 21 13.11 1.80 4.30
N PRO A 22 13.19 3.00 3.71
CA PRO A 22 13.70 3.17 2.35
C PRO A 22 15.20 2.91 2.17
N GLN A 23 15.96 2.84 3.26
CA GLN A 23 17.42 2.69 3.22
C GLN A 23 17.91 1.32 3.71
N ILE A 24 17.01 0.41 4.08
CA ILE A 24 17.38 -0.92 4.55
C ILE A 24 17.36 -1.91 3.40
N SER A 25 18.31 -2.84 3.36
CA SER A 25 18.27 -3.95 2.41
C SER A 25 17.29 -5.05 2.86
N LYS A 26 16.86 -5.88 1.93
CA LYS A 26 15.99 -7.03 2.21
C LYS A 26 16.63 -7.98 3.21
N GLU A 27 17.93 -8.23 3.04
CA GLU A 27 18.72 -9.16 3.86
C GLU A 27 18.85 -8.65 5.29
N GLU A 28 19.11 -7.35 5.48
CA GLU A 28 19.19 -6.71 6.79
C GLU A 28 17.87 -6.78 7.53
N LEU A 29 16.78 -6.44 6.86
CA LEU A 29 15.45 -6.48 7.46
C LEU A 29 14.99 -7.91 7.77
N ALA A 30 15.27 -8.87 6.89
CA ALA A 30 15.01 -10.29 7.15
C ALA A 30 15.83 -10.82 8.33
N SER A 31 17.10 -10.40 8.45
CA SER A 31 17.96 -10.75 9.57
C SER A 31 17.45 -10.15 10.89
N PHE A 32 17.02 -8.89 10.85
CA PHE A 32 16.38 -8.23 12.00
C PHE A 32 15.12 -8.97 12.45
N ALA A 33 14.25 -9.34 11.49
CA ALA A 33 13.02 -10.08 11.77
C ALA A 33 13.32 -11.42 12.46
N ARG A 34 14.27 -12.20 11.93
CA ARG A 34 14.68 -13.49 12.53
C ARG A 34 15.21 -13.34 13.94
N ARG A 35 16.13 -12.38 14.18
CA ARG A 35 16.72 -12.14 15.50
C ARG A 35 15.71 -11.73 16.55
N ASN A 36 14.66 -11.03 16.15
CA ASN A 36 13.62 -10.55 17.05
C ASN A 36 12.34 -11.39 17.01
N GLN A 37 12.37 -12.55 16.34
CA GLN A 37 11.22 -13.47 16.22
C GLN A 37 9.95 -12.77 15.66
N LEU A 38 10.14 -11.81 14.74
CA LEU A 38 9.06 -11.10 14.11
C LEU A 38 8.50 -11.92 12.94
N LYS A 39 7.19 -11.91 12.79
CA LYS A 39 6.53 -12.52 11.63
C LYS A 39 6.93 -11.78 10.35
N ILE A 40 7.33 -12.52 9.33
CA ILE A 40 7.46 -12.00 7.97
C ILE A 40 6.09 -12.15 7.30
N SER A 41 5.55 -11.05 6.80
CA SER A 41 4.23 -10.97 6.18
C SER A 41 4.35 -10.94 4.66
N GLU A 42 3.46 -11.67 4.00
CA GLU A 42 3.21 -11.62 2.56
C GLU A 42 1.87 -10.92 2.27
N ARG A 43 1.56 -9.90 3.04
CA ARG A 43 0.29 -9.19 2.95
C ARG A 43 0.11 -8.54 1.58
N PHE A 44 -1.09 -8.67 1.03
CA PHE A 44 -1.51 -7.96 -0.18
C PHE A 44 -1.38 -6.44 0.01
N ASP A 45 -0.69 -5.78 -0.91
CA ASP A 45 -0.53 -4.31 -0.87
C ASP A 45 -1.74 -3.62 -1.52
N ILE A 46 -2.63 -3.14 -0.67
CA ILE A 46 -3.86 -2.45 -1.10
C ILE A 46 -3.52 -1.17 -1.87
N TRP A 47 -2.47 -0.43 -1.47
CA TRP A 47 -2.10 0.82 -2.13
C TRP A 47 -1.48 0.60 -3.51
N GLU A 48 -0.66 -0.43 -3.67
CA GLU A 48 -0.15 -0.83 -4.98
C GLU A 48 -1.30 -1.13 -5.94
N ALA A 49 -2.25 -1.97 -5.50
CA ALA A 49 -3.41 -2.32 -6.31
C ALA A 49 -4.32 -1.10 -6.63
N ILE A 50 -4.51 -0.16 -5.71
CA ILE A 50 -5.25 1.08 -5.97
C ILE A 50 -4.56 1.92 -7.04
N ASN A 51 -3.23 1.97 -7.02
CA ASN A 51 -2.42 2.82 -7.89
C ASN A 51 -2.05 2.16 -9.23
N GLU A 52 -2.30 0.87 -9.40
CA GLU A 52 -1.95 0.12 -10.61
C GLU A 52 -2.35 0.81 -11.92
N PRO A 53 -3.56 1.42 -12.07
CA PRO A 53 -3.95 2.12 -13.29
C PRO A 53 -3.09 3.35 -13.62
N TYR A 54 -2.32 3.88 -12.68
CA TYR A 54 -1.41 5.00 -12.91
C TYR A 54 -0.03 4.56 -13.42
N LEU A 55 0.30 3.28 -13.27
CA LEU A 55 1.58 2.69 -13.68
C LEU A 55 1.54 2.12 -15.10
N ASP A 56 0.39 1.59 -15.50
CA ASP A 56 0.24 0.88 -16.77
C ASP A 56 -0.64 1.67 -17.75
N THR A 57 -0.05 2.14 -18.84
CA THR A 57 -0.76 2.85 -19.91
C THR A 57 -1.62 1.91 -20.77
N GLU A 58 -1.38 0.59 -20.69
CA GLU A 58 -2.11 -0.46 -21.40
C GLU A 58 -3.03 -1.29 -20.48
N PHE A 59 -3.39 -0.75 -19.31
CA PHE A 59 -4.22 -1.41 -18.31
C PHE A 59 -5.57 -1.83 -18.90
N SER A 60 -5.74 -3.12 -19.11
CA SER A 60 -6.94 -3.67 -19.74
C SER A 60 -8.13 -3.68 -18.79
N LYS A 61 -9.35 -3.78 -19.35
CA LYS A 61 -10.58 -3.91 -18.54
C LYS A 61 -10.58 -5.19 -17.70
N GLU A 62 -10.01 -6.26 -18.21
CA GLU A 62 -9.87 -7.54 -17.51
C GLU A 62 -8.93 -7.43 -16.33
N GLN A 63 -7.80 -6.74 -16.49
CA GLN A 63 -6.86 -6.45 -15.40
C GLN A 63 -7.54 -5.56 -14.35
N GLU A 64 -8.26 -4.51 -14.76
CA GLU A 64 -8.99 -3.65 -13.84
C GLU A 64 -10.01 -4.43 -13.03
N GLN A 65 -10.78 -5.31 -13.65
CA GLN A 65 -11.75 -6.16 -12.94
C GLN A 65 -11.07 -7.10 -11.95
N ALA A 66 -9.96 -7.74 -12.32
CA ALA A 66 -9.20 -8.61 -11.44
C ALA A 66 -8.67 -7.86 -10.22
N THR A 67 -8.12 -6.66 -10.43
CA THR A 67 -7.61 -5.80 -9.35
C THR A 67 -8.74 -5.33 -8.43
N ILE A 68 -9.89 -4.94 -8.97
CA ILE A 68 -11.07 -4.56 -8.16
C ILE A 68 -11.55 -5.76 -7.32
N GLN A 69 -11.61 -6.96 -7.87
CA GLN A 69 -11.99 -8.17 -7.12
C GLN A 69 -10.99 -8.48 -6.00
N ALA A 70 -9.69 -8.34 -6.27
CA ALA A 70 -8.66 -8.50 -5.25
C ALA A 70 -8.80 -7.48 -4.11
N LEU A 71 -9.10 -6.20 -4.44
CA LEU A 71 -9.35 -5.15 -3.45
C LEU A 71 -10.59 -5.43 -2.61
N ILE A 72 -11.69 -5.89 -3.23
CA ILE A 72 -12.92 -6.28 -2.52
C ILE A 72 -12.62 -7.45 -1.57
N HIS A 73 -11.86 -8.44 -2.02
CA HIS A 73 -11.44 -9.55 -1.17
C HIS A 73 -10.62 -9.09 0.03
N ASN A 74 -9.86 -8.02 -0.11
CA ASN A 74 -9.07 -7.40 0.98
C ASN A 74 -9.81 -6.29 1.75
N GLY A 75 -11.13 -6.19 1.61
CA GLY A 75 -11.98 -5.33 2.44
C GLY A 75 -12.15 -3.89 1.95
N VAL A 76 -11.83 -3.60 0.68
CA VAL A 76 -12.04 -2.28 0.06
C VAL A 76 -13.08 -2.41 -1.05
N SER A 77 -14.23 -1.78 -0.91
CA SER A 77 -15.30 -1.86 -1.91
C SER A 77 -14.95 -1.11 -3.21
N GLU A 78 -15.61 -1.47 -4.31
CA GLU A 78 -15.42 -0.79 -5.61
C GLU A 78 -15.70 0.71 -5.52
N GLU A 79 -16.73 1.12 -4.76
CA GLU A 79 -17.06 2.54 -4.53
C GLU A 79 -15.93 3.26 -3.77
N GLU A 80 -15.39 2.61 -2.74
CA GLU A 80 -14.24 3.15 -2.00
C GLU A 80 -13.02 3.30 -2.91
N VAL A 81 -12.71 2.30 -3.75
CA VAL A 81 -11.61 2.39 -4.72
C VAL A 81 -11.77 3.59 -5.64
N LYS A 82 -12.96 3.79 -6.21
CA LYS A 82 -13.27 4.95 -7.06
C LYS A 82 -13.10 6.28 -6.31
N GLY A 83 -13.58 6.34 -5.07
CA GLY A 83 -13.45 7.52 -4.21
C GLY A 83 -11.99 7.82 -3.85
N ILE A 84 -11.20 6.80 -3.50
CA ILE A 84 -9.79 6.92 -3.18
C ILE A 84 -9.01 7.41 -4.43
N ARG A 85 -9.17 6.73 -5.57
CA ARG A 85 -8.52 7.11 -6.83
C ARG A 85 -8.82 8.56 -7.21
N LYS A 86 -10.08 8.99 -7.13
CA LYS A 86 -10.47 10.39 -7.38
C LYS A 86 -9.74 11.36 -6.44
N LYS A 87 -9.63 11.01 -5.15
CA LYS A 87 -8.99 11.86 -4.14
C LYS A 87 -7.49 11.99 -4.32
N ILE A 88 -6.82 10.92 -4.79
CA ILE A 88 -5.36 10.90 -4.94
C ILE A 88 -4.89 11.23 -6.36
N SER A 89 -5.80 11.30 -7.34
CA SER A 89 -5.48 11.43 -8.76
C SER A 89 -4.51 12.58 -9.07
N LEU A 90 -4.72 13.75 -8.48
CA LEU A 90 -3.82 14.90 -8.70
C LEU A 90 -2.42 14.62 -8.13
N THR A 91 -2.34 14.07 -6.92
CA THR A 91 -1.07 13.74 -6.27
C THR A 91 -0.30 12.70 -7.08
N MET A 92 -0.98 11.66 -7.56
CA MET A 92 -0.35 10.58 -8.33
C MET A 92 0.02 11.01 -9.75
N SER A 93 -0.78 11.86 -10.40
CA SER A 93 -0.45 12.43 -11.71
C SER A 93 0.79 13.33 -11.64
N MET A 94 0.94 14.13 -10.60
CA MET A 94 2.16 14.93 -10.39
C MET A 94 3.40 14.05 -10.19
N ASN A 95 3.23 12.91 -9.51
CA ASN A 95 4.28 11.93 -9.31
C ASN A 95 4.77 11.33 -10.64
N MET A 96 3.87 11.00 -11.58
CA MET A 96 4.22 10.48 -12.91
C MET A 96 5.08 11.45 -13.74
N PHE A 97 4.95 12.76 -13.57
CA PHE A 97 5.78 13.74 -14.25
C PHE A 97 7.24 13.79 -13.78
N ALA A 98 7.56 13.19 -12.64
CA ALA A 98 8.91 13.18 -12.07
C ALA A 98 9.84 12.07 -12.61
N TRP A 99 9.43 11.27 -13.57
CA TRP A 99 10.23 10.39 -14.47
C TRP A 99 11.01 9.21 -13.84
N GLU A 100 10.75 8.75 -12.62
CA GLU A 100 11.60 7.71 -12.00
C GLU A 100 10.85 6.46 -11.50
N TRP A 101 9.68 6.06 -12.03
CA TRP A 101 8.79 5.20 -11.27
C TRP A 101 8.53 3.82 -11.87
N VAL A 102 8.89 2.82 -11.08
CA VAL A 102 8.54 1.40 -11.27
C VAL A 102 7.45 0.96 -10.28
N TYR A 103 7.16 1.75 -9.25
CA TYR A 103 6.26 1.39 -8.16
C TYR A 103 5.54 2.63 -7.61
N LEU A 104 4.23 2.54 -7.38
CA LEU A 104 3.42 3.59 -6.74
C LEU A 104 2.63 2.98 -5.58
N GLY A 105 3.12 3.20 -4.37
CA GLY A 105 2.50 2.69 -3.15
C GLY A 105 2.08 3.78 -2.17
N GLN A 106 1.78 3.36 -0.95
CA GLN A 106 1.44 4.26 0.15
C GLN A 106 2.56 5.26 0.45
N PHE A 107 3.82 4.82 0.37
CA PHE A 107 4.99 5.67 0.62
C PHE A 107 5.04 6.85 -0.35
N ASP A 108 4.77 6.61 -1.63
CA ASP A 108 4.74 7.65 -2.66
C ASP A 108 3.63 8.65 -2.41
N TYR A 109 2.42 8.17 -2.11
CA TYR A 109 1.32 9.05 -1.73
C TYR A 109 1.69 9.95 -0.55
N LEU A 110 2.30 9.40 0.51
CA LEU A 110 2.71 10.16 1.69
C LEU A 110 3.84 11.14 1.40
N SER A 111 4.75 10.78 0.48
CA SER A 111 5.89 11.62 0.12
C SER A 111 5.48 12.85 -0.69
N TRP A 112 4.49 12.71 -1.58
CA TRP A 112 4.04 13.78 -2.49
C TRP A 112 2.80 14.53 -2.00
N SER A 113 2.05 13.98 -1.06
CA SER A 113 0.91 14.68 -0.48
C SER A 113 1.36 15.68 0.58
N LEU A 114 0.58 16.76 0.76
CA LEU A 114 0.76 17.64 1.93
C LEU A 114 0.59 16.81 3.21
N ARG A 115 1.66 16.71 4.00
CA ARG A 115 1.73 15.88 5.20
C ARG A 115 0.87 16.46 6.32
N THR A 116 -0.39 16.04 6.38
CA THR A 116 -1.27 16.34 7.51
C THR A 116 -1.55 15.05 8.30
N LYS A 117 -1.73 15.16 9.63
CA LYS A 117 -2.14 14.04 10.46
C LYS A 117 -3.34 13.27 9.89
N LYS A 118 -4.33 14.01 9.36
CA LYS A 118 -5.55 13.43 8.78
C LYS A 118 -5.25 12.55 7.55
N LYS A 119 -4.39 13.00 6.64
CA LYS A 119 -4.01 12.23 5.45
C LYS A 119 -3.17 11.01 5.81
N TYR A 120 -2.25 11.18 6.77
CA TYR A 120 -1.42 10.10 7.28
C TYR A 120 -2.28 8.94 7.81
N TRP A 121 -3.14 9.21 8.80
CA TRP A 121 -3.98 8.17 9.39
C TRP A 121 -5.00 7.60 8.41
N TRP A 122 -5.56 8.40 7.52
CA TRP A 122 -6.43 7.93 6.46
C TRP A 122 -5.70 6.93 5.53
N SER A 123 -4.44 7.18 5.18
CA SER A 123 -3.66 6.25 4.36
C SER A 123 -3.35 4.95 5.09
N MET A 124 -3.11 5.00 6.41
CA MET A 124 -2.91 3.82 7.24
C MET A 124 -4.17 2.96 7.36
N GLU A 125 -5.32 3.58 7.56
CA GLU A 125 -6.61 2.89 7.60
C GLU A 125 -6.86 2.08 6.32
N ILE A 126 -6.55 2.64 5.16
CA ILE A 126 -6.68 1.94 3.88
C ILE A 126 -5.65 0.80 3.79
N ALA A 127 -4.38 1.07 4.06
CA ALA A 127 -3.30 0.10 3.95
C ALA A 127 -3.51 -1.15 4.83
N LEU A 128 -4.17 -0.99 5.96
CA LEU A 128 -4.36 -2.02 6.98
C LEU A 128 -5.77 -2.64 6.99
N ARG A 129 -6.60 -2.34 5.98
CA ARG A 129 -7.96 -2.81 5.91
C ARG A 129 -8.07 -4.34 5.94
N ASN A 130 -7.15 -5.05 5.32
CA ASN A 130 -7.10 -6.51 5.32
C ASN A 130 -6.83 -7.14 6.69
N TYR A 131 -6.18 -6.43 7.62
CA TYR A 131 -6.05 -6.90 9.02
C TYR A 131 -7.35 -6.78 9.83
N GLN A 132 -8.20 -5.82 9.50
CA GLN A 132 -9.47 -5.63 10.20
C GLN A 132 -10.48 -6.74 9.87
N LYS A 133 -10.36 -7.36 8.70
CA LYS A 133 -11.24 -8.43 8.25
C LYS A 133 -11.02 -9.73 9.05
N ASP A 134 -9.77 -10.03 9.40
CA ASP A 134 -9.43 -11.24 10.15
C ASP A 134 -9.93 -11.20 11.60
N THR A 135 -10.13 -10.00 12.16
CA THR A 135 -10.60 -9.81 13.55
C THR A 135 -12.12 -9.96 13.70
N THR A 136 -12.86 -9.93 12.59
CA THR A 136 -14.34 -10.01 12.62
C THR A 136 -14.85 -11.45 12.57
N HIS A 137 -13.97 -12.43 12.39
CA HIS A 137 -14.28 -13.86 12.30
C HIS A 137 -13.79 -14.66 13.51
N GLN A 138 -13.41 -14.02 14.61
CA GLN A 138 -13.19 -14.60 15.92
C GLN A 138 -14.32 -14.17 16.88
#